data_ec4620b3c3d5f3fb3324b2c9bb26d90a
#
_entry.id   ec4620b3c3d5f3fb3324b2c9bb26d90a
#
_cell.length_a   1.000
_cell.length_b   1.000
_cell.length_c   1.000
_cell.angle_alpha   90.00
_cell.angle_beta   90.00
_cell.angle_gamma   90.00
#
_symmetry.space_group_name_H-M   'P 1'
#
loop_
_entity.id
_entity.type
_entity.pdbx_description
1 polymer ?
#
loop_
_entity_poly.entity_id
_entity_poly.type
_entity_poly.pdbx_seq_one_letter_code
_entity_poly.pdbx_strand_id
1 'polypeptide(L)'
;MFDAALRGLIDKVKSGSMDRRAFVQRMICIGITPPMATQILAIGGVATAAPPSTYKPTKCGGGGPLKMLWWQGPTLLNPHLATSMKDQDGSRLFYEPLACWDPDGNLQPVLAAEIPSIQNGGLAPDGKSATWKLKPGVKWHDGKPFTADDVVFNWEYAKDPDTAAATTATYRSTTVERIDDLTVRILFSKPTPFWADAFVGAPGAIIPKHLFADYRGNKSLKASNNLSPVGTGPYKFIEFKPGELVRGEINPQYHMTGRPYFDTIEMKGGGDAVSAARAVIQTGEYDFGSNIQVEDDVLLRIEKGSKGKSIRVAGADVEFIALNFTDPNTEADQERSKTKHPLLSDPAVRKAIALLVDRETIKKAIYGRAGNTTANFLNGPEQFVSKNTSWEFSIEKAAKLLDDAGWKPGSDGVREKDGRKFKLLFQSSTNGARQKTQAIIKHACQKAAIDVELKSVVASAFFSSDVANPDTYTRFNADIELLASLSTQPDPERRMRTFHSRYIPSEESKWQGFNIPRYASRDYDAVIDAAEVEIDPVKRAALFVKANDILWQDTVLIPVIHRMRVAACSNTLRPVISSWTTDIDNLHDWYREV
;
A
#
# COMPACT_ATOMS: atom_id res chain seq x y z
N MET A 1 38.23 -11.13 -6.87
CA MET A 1 37.85 -12.57 -6.82
C MET A 1 36.34 -12.79 -6.98
N PHE A 2 35.50 -12.02 -6.33
CA PHE A 2 34.03 -12.13 -6.44
C PHE A 2 33.48 -11.83 -7.85
N ASP A 3 34.02 -10.81 -8.53
CA ASP A 3 33.61 -10.39 -9.87
C ASP A 3 33.88 -11.47 -10.95
N ALA A 4 35.01 -12.15 -10.89
CA ALA A 4 35.36 -13.21 -11.83
C ALA A 4 34.47 -14.47 -11.65
N ALA A 5 34.14 -14.82 -10.39
CA ALA A 5 33.26 -15.94 -10.09
C ALA A 5 31.81 -15.65 -10.55
N LEU A 6 31.35 -14.41 -10.35
CA LEU A 6 30.01 -13.97 -10.77
C LEU A 6 29.88 -13.97 -12.30
N ARG A 7 30.87 -13.45 -13.04
CA ARG A 7 30.92 -13.51 -14.50
C ARG A 7 30.89 -14.95 -15.01
N GLY A 8 31.67 -15.84 -14.39
CA GLY A 8 31.65 -17.26 -14.72
C GLY A 8 30.29 -17.94 -14.51
N LEU A 9 29.50 -17.52 -13.52
CA LEU A 9 28.14 -18.01 -13.33
C LEU A 9 27.17 -17.45 -14.37
N ILE A 10 27.30 -16.17 -14.75
CA ILE A 10 26.53 -15.55 -15.84
C ILE A 10 26.80 -16.26 -17.18
N ASP A 11 28.08 -16.56 -17.46
CA ASP A 11 28.46 -17.26 -18.70
C ASP A 11 27.91 -18.69 -18.74
N LYS A 12 27.81 -19.37 -17.60
CA LYS A 12 27.14 -20.68 -17.50
C LYS A 12 25.64 -20.60 -17.80
N VAL A 13 24.97 -19.50 -17.41
CA VAL A 13 23.57 -19.29 -17.77
C VAL A 13 23.42 -18.97 -19.26
N LYS A 14 24.33 -18.16 -19.83
CA LYS A 14 24.37 -17.87 -21.26
C LYS A 14 24.58 -19.11 -22.11
N SER A 15 25.46 -20.00 -21.69
CA SER A 15 25.77 -21.25 -22.40
C SER A 15 24.74 -22.37 -22.19
N GLY A 16 23.69 -22.12 -21.34
CA GLY A 16 22.69 -23.13 -20.99
C GLY A 16 23.19 -24.23 -20.05
N SER A 17 24.45 -24.15 -19.58
CA SER A 17 25.02 -25.11 -18.61
C SER A 17 24.55 -24.91 -17.17
N MET A 18 23.80 -23.84 -16.90
CA MET A 18 23.10 -23.55 -15.65
C MET A 18 21.74 -22.92 -15.98
N ASP A 19 20.68 -23.41 -15.36
CA ASP A 19 19.39 -22.74 -15.48
C ASP A 19 19.32 -21.47 -14.60
N ARG A 20 18.43 -20.55 -14.94
CA ARG A 20 18.25 -19.26 -14.24
C ARG A 20 17.86 -19.44 -12.80
N ARG A 21 17.01 -20.42 -12.51
CA ARG A 21 16.54 -20.68 -11.15
C ARG A 21 17.69 -21.14 -10.26
N ALA A 22 18.60 -21.98 -10.79
CA ALA A 22 19.82 -22.39 -10.08
C ALA A 22 20.78 -21.21 -9.87
N PHE A 23 20.88 -20.28 -10.84
CA PHE A 23 21.66 -19.05 -10.67
C PHE A 23 21.06 -18.18 -9.55
N VAL A 24 19.73 -17.89 -9.61
CA VAL A 24 19.04 -17.08 -8.59
C VAL A 24 19.18 -17.73 -7.22
N GLN A 25 19.01 -19.04 -7.09
CA GLN A 25 19.21 -19.74 -5.80
C GLN A 25 20.64 -19.61 -5.28
N ARG A 26 21.65 -19.68 -6.12
CA ARG A 26 23.07 -19.47 -5.71
C ARG A 26 23.32 -18.03 -5.29
N MET A 27 22.71 -17.05 -5.95
CA MET A 27 22.80 -15.65 -5.54
C MET A 27 22.15 -15.40 -4.19
N ILE A 28 21.00 -16.03 -3.93
CA ILE A 28 20.34 -16.00 -2.62
C ILE A 28 21.25 -16.57 -1.52
N CYS A 29 21.92 -17.69 -1.78
CA CYS A 29 22.86 -18.30 -0.81
C CYS A 29 24.03 -17.40 -0.42
N ILE A 30 24.36 -16.40 -1.24
CA ILE A 30 25.41 -15.41 -0.96
C ILE A 30 24.85 -14.03 -0.60
N GLY A 31 23.55 -13.94 -0.27
CA GLY A 31 22.90 -12.73 0.21
C GLY A 31 22.39 -11.76 -0.86
N ILE A 32 22.39 -12.17 -2.14
CA ILE A 32 21.83 -11.38 -3.24
C ILE A 32 20.35 -11.75 -3.43
N THR A 33 19.48 -10.74 -3.49
CA THR A 33 18.04 -10.97 -3.63
C THR A 33 17.66 -11.50 -5.03
N PRO A 34 16.54 -12.23 -5.17
CA PRO A 34 16.07 -12.69 -6.48
C PRO A 34 15.94 -11.59 -7.54
N PRO A 35 15.40 -10.38 -7.25
CA PRO A 35 15.38 -9.27 -8.20
C PRO A 35 16.79 -8.81 -8.60
N MET A 36 17.72 -8.66 -7.64
CA MET A 36 19.10 -8.31 -7.96
C MET A 36 19.81 -9.39 -8.78
N ALA A 37 19.58 -10.67 -8.46
CA ALA A 37 20.11 -11.78 -9.25
C ALA A 37 19.57 -11.75 -10.69
N THR A 38 18.30 -11.44 -10.87
CA THR A 38 17.67 -11.30 -12.18
C THR A 38 18.22 -10.08 -12.93
N GLN A 39 18.42 -8.96 -12.25
CA GLN A 39 19.06 -7.76 -12.80
C GLN A 39 20.52 -8.01 -13.20
N ILE A 40 21.26 -8.75 -12.41
CA ILE A 40 22.64 -9.17 -12.73
C ILE A 40 22.67 -10.00 -14.02
N LEU A 41 21.71 -10.92 -14.21
CA LEU A 41 21.59 -11.68 -15.47
C LEU A 41 21.22 -10.76 -16.65
N ALA A 42 20.31 -9.80 -16.45
CA ALA A 42 19.93 -8.84 -17.49
C ALA A 42 21.10 -7.94 -17.90
N ILE A 43 21.84 -7.38 -16.94
CA ILE A 43 23.05 -6.58 -17.16
C ILE A 43 24.13 -7.46 -17.83
N GLY A 44 24.20 -8.72 -17.44
CA GLY A 44 25.08 -9.71 -18.05
C GLY A 44 24.68 -10.13 -19.48
N GLY A 45 23.59 -9.60 -20.05
CA GLY A 45 23.13 -9.92 -21.40
C GLY A 45 22.43 -11.27 -21.54
N VAL A 46 21.93 -11.83 -20.43
CA VAL A 46 21.03 -12.98 -20.45
C VAL A 46 19.60 -12.45 -20.65
N ALA A 47 19.03 -12.62 -21.85
CA ALA A 47 17.68 -12.15 -22.14
C ALA A 47 16.67 -12.67 -21.12
N THR A 48 15.86 -11.80 -20.52
CA THR A 48 14.77 -12.20 -19.62
C THR A 48 13.65 -12.81 -20.44
N ALA A 49 13.73 -14.11 -20.73
CA ALA A 49 12.57 -14.80 -21.26
C ALA A 49 11.55 -14.96 -20.12
N ALA A 50 10.44 -14.22 -20.20
CA ALA A 50 9.22 -14.62 -19.52
C ALA A 50 8.87 -16.08 -19.96
N PRO A 51 8.25 -16.90 -19.08
CA PRO A 51 7.72 -18.18 -19.54
C PRO A 51 6.82 -17.90 -20.73
N PRO A 52 6.81 -18.75 -21.77
CA PRO A 52 6.01 -18.53 -22.96
C PRO A 52 4.54 -18.41 -22.53
N SER A 53 3.98 -17.20 -22.59
CA SER A 53 2.53 -17.03 -22.51
C SER A 53 1.97 -17.61 -23.79
N THR A 54 1.11 -18.57 -23.66
CA THR A 54 0.58 -19.35 -24.75
C THR A 54 -0.28 -18.55 -25.74
N TYR A 55 -0.74 -17.36 -25.37
CA TYR A 55 -1.46 -16.43 -26.25
C TYR A 55 -1.46 -15.02 -25.62
N LYS A 56 -1.09 -14.03 -26.41
CA LYS A 56 -1.31 -12.61 -26.08
C LYS A 56 -1.92 -11.92 -27.30
N PRO A 57 -3.03 -11.17 -27.16
CA PRO A 57 -3.58 -10.42 -28.27
C PRO A 57 -2.54 -9.46 -28.85
N THR A 58 -2.56 -9.27 -30.15
CA THR A 58 -1.66 -8.35 -30.86
C THR A 58 -2.33 -7.09 -31.37
N LYS A 59 -3.67 -7.03 -31.26
CA LYS A 59 -4.50 -5.94 -31.76
C LYS A 59 -5.22 -5.23 -30.61
N CYS A 60 -5.36 -3.93 -30.74
CA CYS A 60 -6.21 -3.11 -29.90
C CYS A 60 -7.68 -3.53 -30.07
N GLY A 61 -8.40 -3.72 -28.96
CA GLY A 61 -9.81 -4.12 -28.94
C GLY A 61 -10.08 -5.57 -29.36
N GLY A 62 -11.34 -5.89 -29.50
CA GLY A 62 -11.85 -7.20 -29.92
C GLY A 62 -12.00 -8.21 -28.76
N GLY A 63 -11.67 -7.83 -27.53
CA GLY A 63 -11.84 -8.67 -26.34
C GLY A 63 -13.23 -8.59 -25.71
N GLY A 64 -14.14 -7.79 -26.29
CA GLY A 64 -15.49 -7.56 -25.77
C GLY A 64 -15.51 -6.75 -24.47
N PRO A 65 -16.59 -6.83 -23.67
CA PRO A 65 -16.70 -6.12 -22.41
C PRO A 65 -15.86 -6.77 -21.32
N LEU A 66 -15.18 -5.95 -20.49
CA LEU A 66 -14.59 -6.36 -19.24
C LEU A 66 -15.49 -5.90 -18.09
N LYS A 67 -16.04 -6.86 -17.35
CA LYS A 67 -16.91 -6.60 -16.20
C LYS A 67 -16.16 -6.82 -14.91
N MET A 68 -16.03 -5.75 -14.13
CA MET A 68 -15.29 -5.75 -12.87
C MET A 68 -16.19 -5.38 -11.70
N LEU A 69 -15.94 -5.92 -10.51
CA LEU A 69 -16.71 -5.69 -9.30
C LEU A 69 -15.83 -5.14 -8.17
N TRP A 70 -16.17 -3.97 -7.69
CA TRP A 70 -15.63 -3.34 -6.48
C TRP A 70 -16.75 -3.25 -5.45
N TRP A 71 -16.77 -4.16 -4.46
CA TRP A 71 -17.82 -4.13 -3.43
C TRP A 71 -17.88 -2.81 -2.66
N GLN A 72 -16.79 -2.02 -2.67
CA GLN A 72 -16.78 -0.61 -2.31
C GLN A 72 -16.49 0.21 -3.58
N GLY A 73 -17.52 0.68 -4.25
CA GLY A 73 -17.38 1.43 -5.51
C GLY A 73 -16.77 2.83 -5.32
N PRO A 74 -16.13 3.38 -6.38
CA PRO A 74 -15.60 4.75 -6.38
C PRO A 74 -16.69 5.78 -6.12
N THR A 75 -16.34 6.85 -5.42
CA THR A 75 -17.26 7.98 -5.13
C THR A 75 -16.84 9.27 -5.82
N LEU A 76 -15.62 9.33 -6.34
CA LEU A 76 -15.10 10.39 -7.19
C LEU A 76 -14.02 9.83 -8.13
N LEU A 77 -13.67 10.59 -9.19
CA LEU A 77 -12.73 10.19 -10.23
C LEU A 77 -11.62 11.23 -10.43
N ASN A 78 -11.16 11.85 -9.35
CA ASN A 78 -9.99 12.75 -9.35
C ASN A 78 -8.88 12.15 -8.48
N PRO A 79 -7.71 11.80 -9.05
CA PRO A 79 -6.63 11.13 -8.33
C PRO A 79 -6.06 11.94 -7.17
N HIS A 80 -6.05 13.28 -7.25
CA HIS A 80 -5.54 14.14 -6.18
C HIS A 80 -6.49 14.23 -4.98
N LEU A 81 -7.80 14.05 -5.20
CA LEU A 81 -8.82 14.09 -4.15
C LEU A 81 -9.18 12.69 -3.62
N ALA A 82 -8.66 11.63 -4.24
CA ALA A 82 -8.89 10.24 -3.88
C ALA A 82 -8.17 9.87 -2.57
N THR A 83 -8.94 9.68 -1.49
CA THR A 83 -8.41 9.31 -0.17
C THR A 83 -8.33 7.80 0.03
N SER A 84 -8.98 7.01 -0.83
CA SER A 84 -9.05 5.55 -0.73
C SER A 84 -8.66 4.85 -2.03
N MET A 85 -8.24 3.58 -1.92
CA MET A 85 -7.84 2.76 -3.05
C MET A 85 -8.94 2.64 -4.11
N LYS A 86 -10.23 2.51 -3.71
CA LYS A 86 -11.36 2.42 -4.64
C LYS A 86 -11.49 3.64 -5.56
N ASP A 87 -11.23 4.85 -5.01
CA ASP A 87 -11.30 6.09 -5.77
C ASP A 87 -10.06 6.27 -6.66
N GLN A 88 -8.91 5.80 -6.20
CA GLN A 88 -7.70 5.73 -7.02
C GLN A 88 -7.87 4.76 -8.19
N ASP A 89 -8.44 3.56 -7.96
CA ASP A 89 -8.79 2.61 -9.01
C ASP A 89 -9.76 3.23 -10.02
N GLY A 90 -10.85 3.86 -9.54
CA GLY A 90 -11.81 4.54 -10.42
C GLY A 90 -11.16 5.62 -11.29
N SER A 91 -10.29 6.44 -10.71
CA SER A 91 -9.55 7.49 -11.42
C SER A 91 -8.58 6.90 -12.45
N ARG A 92 -7.91 5.80 -12.10
CA ARG A 92 -6.90 5.13 -12.94
C ARG A 92 -7.47 4.50 -14.21
N LEU A 93 -8.76 4.28 -14.30
CA LEU A 93 -9.41 3.88 -15.55
C LEU A 93 -9.18 4.89 -16.69
N PHE A 94 -9.03 6.16 -16.34
CA PHE A 94 -8.99 7.29 -17.26
C PHE A 94 -7.68 8.07 -17.23
N TYR A 95 -7.14 8.33 -16.03
CA TYR A 95 -5.92 9.14 -15.83
C TYR A 95 -4.68 8.26 -15.68
N GLU A 96 -3.55 8.76 -16.12
CA GLU A 96 -2.27 8.06 -16.10
C GLU A 96 -1.16 8.86 -15.41
N PRO A 97 -0.23 8.17 -14.72
CA PRO A 97 1.00 8.75 -14.18
C PRO A 97 2.12 8.80 -15.22
N LEU A 98 3.25 9.43 -14.87
CA LEU A 98 4.46 9.33 -15.70
C LEU A 98 5.03 7.91 -15.76
N ALA A 99 4.97 7.19 -14.63
CA ALA A 99 5.42 5.80 -14.53
C ALA A 99 4.57 5.03 -13.51
N CYS A 100 4.60 3.70 -13.57
CA CYS A 100 3.98 2.81 -12.59
C CYS A 100 4.94 1.70 -12.15
N TRP A 101 4.57 0.98 -11.09
CA TRP A 101 5.34 -0.15 -10.58
C TRP A 101 4.82 -1.46 -11.17
N ASP A 102 5.70 -2.25 -11.78
CA ASP A 102 5.36 -3.60 -12.21
C ASP A 102 5.20 -4.57 -11.00
N PRO A 103 4.75 -5.82 -11.22
CA PRO A 103 4.62 -6.79 -10.14
C PRO A 103 5.93 -7.08 -9.37
N ASP A 104 7.08 -6.89 -9.99
CA ASP A 104 8.39 -7.10 -9.40
C ASP A 104 8.93 -5.85 -8.66
N GLY A 105 8.18 -4.73 -8.69
CA GLY A 105 8.55 -3.47 -8.06
C GLY A 105 9.53 -2.62 -8.88
N ASN A 106 9.64 -2.83 -10.19
CA ASN A 106 10.43 -1.99 -11.08
C ASN A 106 9.55 -0.90 -11.71
N LEU A 107 10.13 0.28 -11.94
CA LEU A 107 9.44 1.35 -12.63
C LEU A 107 9.29 1.04 -14.13
N GLN A 108 8.06 1.21 -14.62
CA GLN A 108 7.71 1.10 -16.04
C GLN A 108 7.18 2.45 -16.53
N PRO A 109 7.68 2.97 -17.68
CA PRO A 109 7.23 4.26 -18.20
C PRO A 109 5.80 4.15 -18.75
N VAL A 110 4.93 5.12 -18.37
CA VAL A 110 3.55 5.24 -18.87
C VAL A 110 3.43 6.47 -19.77
N LEU A 111 3.36 7.68 -19.21
CA LEU A 111 3.42 8.93 -19.97
C LEU A 111 4.85 9.45 -20.19
N ALA A 112 5.80 8.94 -19.41
CA ALA A 112 7.21 9.18 -19.64
C ALA A 112 7.75 8.36 -20.82
N ALA A 113 8.70 8.91 -21.57
CA ALA A 113 9.40 8.21 -22.65
C ALA A 113 10.40 7.18 -22.12
N GLU A 114 11.02 7.48 -20.98
CA GLU A 114 12.01 6.65 -20.30
C GLU A 114 11.99 6.89 -18.80
N ILE A 115 12.53 5.97 -18.00
CA ILE A 115 12.70 6.16 -16.56
C ILE A 115 13.99 6.93 -16.30
N PRO A 116 13.96 8.02 -15.52
CA PRO A 116 15.16 8.76 -15.12
C PRO A 116 16.18 7.85 -14.42
N SER A 117 17.44 8.02 -14.79
CA SER A 117 18.57 7.30 -14.20
C SER A 117 19.83 8.20 -14.23
N ILE A 118 20.85 7.84 -13.45
CA ILE A 118 22.15 8.50 -13.52
C ILE A 118 22.78 8.29 -14.91
N GLN A 119 22.59 7.10 -15.50
CA GLN A 119 23.17 6.72 -16.80
C GLN A 119 22.62 7.53 -17.96
N ASN A 120 21.32 7.86 -17.97
CA ASN A 120 20.71 8.69 -19.01
C ASN A 120 20.67 10.20 -18.65
N GLY A 121 21.30 10.58 -17.53
CA GLY A 121 21.34 11.98 -17.06
C GLY A 121 20.00 12.46 -16.48
N GLY A 122 19.01 11.60 -16.34
CA GLY A 122 17.71 11.94 -15.77
C GLY A 122 17.73 12.13 -14.27
N LEU A 123 18.71 11.53 -13.56
CA LEU A 123 18.90 11.74 -12.12
C LEU A 123 20.22 12.46 -11.86
N ALA A 124 20.16 13.50 -11.03
CA ALA A 124 21.38 14.16 -10.55
C ALA A 124 22.13 13.23 -9.56
N PRO A 125 23.47 13.13 -9.66
CA PRO A 125 24.27 12.29 -8.77
C PRO A 125 24.16 12.66 -7.29
N ASP A 126 23.83 13.90 -6.98
CA ASP A 126 23.61 14.37 -5.60
C ASP A 126 22.20 14.07 -5.06
N GLY A 127 21.34 13.41 -5.86
CA GLY A 127 19.97 13.04 -5.49
C GLY A 127 19.01 14.23 -5.35
N LYS A 128 19.36 15.40 -5.85
CA LYS A 128 18.55 16.63 -5.68
C LYS A 128 17.71 17.01 -6.89
N SER A 129 17.76 16.26 -7.98
CA SER A 129 16.81 16.45 -9.08
C SER A 129 16.55 15.18 -9.88
N ALA A 130 15.34 15.12 -10.45
CA ALA A 130 14.91 14.12 -11.42
C ALA A 130 14.33 14.85 -12.65
N THR A 131 14.83 14.51 -13.84
CA THR A 131 14.35 15.06 -15.12
C THR A 131 13.59 13.98 -15.86
N TRP A 132 12.33 14.25 -16.16
CA TRP A 132 11.44 13.37 -16.90
C TRP A 132 11.27 13.86 -18.33
N LYS A 133 11.43 12.97 -19.31
CA LYS A 133 11.06 13.19 -20.70
C LYS A 133 9.70 12.57 -20.95
N LEU A 134 8.77 13.33 -21.51
CA LEU A 134 7.41 12.89 -21.81
C LEU A 134 7.36 12.22 -23.18
N LYS A 135 6.43 11.25 -23.35
CA LYS A 135 6.18 10.64 -24.66
C LYS A 135 5.63 11.70 -25.63
N PRO A 136 6.19 11.81 -26.83
CA PRO A 136 5.64 12.71 -27.85
C PRO A 136 4.30 12.20 -28.39
N GLY A 137 3.42 13.12 -28.78
CA GLY A 137 2.16 12.82 -29.47
C GLY A 137 1.03 12.26 -28.60
N VAL A 138 1.21 12.19 -27.28
CA VAL A 138 0.14 11.81 -26.34
C VAL A 138 -0.94 12.89 -26.36
N LYS A 139 -2.21 12.46 -26.39
CA LYS A 139 -3.38 13.33 -26.38
C LYS A 139 -4.32 13.00 -25.25
N TRP A 140 -4.95 14.00 -24.70
CA TRP A 140 -6.13 13.87 -23.87
C TRP A 140 -7.31 13.28 -24.68
N HIS A 141 -8.29 12.70 -24.02
CA HIS A 141 -9.47 12.09 -24.67
C HIS A 141 -10.28 13.09 -25.53
N ASP A 142 -10.15 14.38 -25.26
CA ASP A 142 -10.76 15.49 -26.05
C ASP A 142 -9.89 15.94 -27.24
N GLY A 143 -8.75 15.30 -27.46
CA GLY A 143 -7.83 15.54 -28.58
C GLY A 143 -6.76 16.60 -28.34
N LYS A 144 -6.77 17.31 -27.21
CA LYS A 144 -5.72 18.27 -26.86
C LYS A 144 -4.39 17.56 -26.54
N PRO A 145 -3.23 18.17 -26.83
CA PRO A 145 -1.95 17.56 -26.52
C PRO A 145 -1.70 17.49 -25.01
N PHE A 146 -1.08 16.41 -24.54
CA PHE A 146 -0.48 16.31 -23.22
C PHE A 146 0.94 16.89 -23.25
N THR A 147 1.27 17.78 -22.34
CA THR A 147 2.55 18.49 -22.31
C THR A 147 3.10 18.65 -20.89
N ALA A 148 4.32 19.18 -20.81
CA ALA A 148 4.96 19.54 -19.54
C ALA A 148 4.15 20.54 -18.71
N ASP A 149 3.34 21.39 -19.35
CA ASP A 149 2.43 22.32 -18.64
C ASP A 149 1.38 21.59 -17.78
N ASP A 150 0.91 20.42 -18.22
CA ASP A 150 0.00 19.60 -17.42
C ASP A 150 0.68 19.05 -16.17
N VAL A 151 1.93 18.62 -16.30
CA VAL A 151 2.72 18.09 -15.16
C VAL A 151 2.98 19.19 -14.12
N VAL A 152 3.43 20.38 -14.57
CA VAL A 152 3.64 21.54 -13.69
C VAL A 152 2.33 21.94 -13.00
N PHE A 153 1.23 21.98 -13.74
CA PHE A 153 -0.09 22.29 -13.19
C PHE A 153 -0.49 21.29 -12.08
N ASN A 154 -0.26 20.00 -12.26
CA ASN A 154 -0.61 18.98 -11.25
C ASN A 154 0.19 19.18 -9.96
N TRP A 155 1.48 19.56 -10.04
CA TRP A 155 2.25 19.95 -8.88
C TRP A 155 1.68 21.19 -8.19
N GLU A 156 1.35 22.23 -8.94
CA GLU A 156 0.75 23.45 -8.39
C GLU A 156 -0.62 23.18 -7.74
N TYR A 157 -1.44 22.34 -8.37
CA TYR A 157 -2.75 21.94 -7.88
C TYR A 157 -2.65 21.14 -6.56
N ALA A 158 -1.74 20.15 -6.51
CA ALA A 158 -1.61 19.27 -5.36
C ALA A 158 -0.90 19.91 -4.16
N LYS A 159 0.05 20.84 -4.37
CA LYS A 159 0.75 21.51 -3.27
C LYS A 159 -0.05 22.63 -2.60
N ASP A 160 -1.07 23.15 -3.28
CA ASP A 160 -1.93 24.20 -2.76
C ASP A 160 -2.75 23.67 -1.57
N PRO A 161 -2.59 24.22 -0.37
CA PRO A 161 -3.27 23.72 0.83
C PRO A 161 -4.80 23.85 0.73
N ASP A 162 -5.30 24.87 0.00
CA ASP A 162 -6.73 25.10 -0.18
C ASP A 162 -7.38 24.09 -1.14
N THR A 163 -6.59 23.39 -1.97
CA THR A 163 -7.07 22.28 -2.79
C THR A 163 -7.44 21.07 -1.94
N ALA A 164 -6.86 20.94 -0.74
CA ALA A 164 -7.03 19.79 0.16
C ALA A 164 -6.73 18.44 -0.53
N ALA A 165 -5.71 18.43 -1.40
CA ALA A 165 -5.34 17.24 -2.12
C ALA A 165 -4.75 16.17 -1.17
N ALA A 166 -5.22 14.93 -1.28
CA ALA A 166 -4.69 13.79 -0.53
C ALA A 166 -3.19 13.53 -0.86
N THR A 167 -2.73 14.01 -2.02
CA THR A 167 -1.37 13.88 -2.53
C THR A 167 -0.42 15.00 -2.10
N THR A 168 -0.89 16.01 -1.35
CA THR A 168 -0.13 17.22 -0.97
C THR A 168 1.25 16.90 -0.36
N ALA A 169 1.35 15.86 0.47
CA ALA A 169 2.59 15.52 1.16
C ALA A 169 3.74 15.21 0.19
N THR A 170 3.45 14.56 -0.93
CA THR A 170 4.43 14.22 -1.98
C THR A 170 4.98 15.48 -2.67
N TYR A 171 4.13 16.50 -2.88
CA TYR A 171 4.48 17.66 -3.71
C TYR A 171 4.97 18.88 -2.91
N ARG A 172 4.71 18.93 -1.60
CA ARG A 172 5.03 20.11 -0.77
C ARG A 172 6.52 20.42 -0.69
N SER A 173 7.38 19.40 -0.71
CA SER A 173 8.84 19.54 -0.60
C SER A 173 9.56 19.56 -1.94
N THR A 174 8.83 19.64 -3.05
CA THR A 174 9.37 19.64 -4.40
C THR A 174 9.07 20.95 -5.12
N THR A 175 9.89 21.24 -6.15
CA THR A 175 9.60 22.26 -7.16
C THR A 175 9.65 21.60 -8.52
N VAL A 176 8.67 21.88 -9.38
CA VAL A 176 8.59 21.32 -10.73
C VAL A 176 8.76 22.43 -11.75
N GLU A 177 9.75 22.27 -12.61
CA GLU A 177 10.11 23.22 -13.65
C GLU A 177 9.80 22.64 -15.03
N ARG A 178 9.16 23.44 -15.90
CA ARG A 178 9.07 23.15 -17.32
C ARG A 178 10.38 23.53 -17.99
N ILE A 179 11.05 22.60 -18.64
CA ILE A 179 12.26 22.85 -19.42
C ILE A 179 11.89 23.15 -20.88
N ASP A 180 11.03 22.30 -21.45
CA ASP A 180 10.41 22.46 -22.76
C ASP A 180 9.03 21.79 -22.79
N ASP A 181 8.39 21.64 -23.94
CA ASP A 181 7.05 21.07 -24.07
C ASP A 181 6.96 19.60 -23.62
N LEU A 182 8.07 18.86 -23.68
CA LEU A 182 8.14 17.43 -23.37
C LEU A 182 9.14 17.10 -22.26
N THR A 183 9.65 18.10 -21.54
CA THR A 183 10.64 17.88 -20.48
C THR A 183 10.29 18.65 -19.21
N VAL A 184 10.21 17.95 -18.10
CA VAL A 184 10.06 18.56 -16.77
C VAL A 184 11.20 18.14 -15.86
N ARG A 185 11.59 19.03 -14.96
CA ARG A 185 12.57 18.77 -13.90
C ARG A 185 11.92 18.93 -12.55
N ILE A 186 12.08 17.93 -11.71
CA ILE A 186 11.68 17.97 -10.30
C ILE A 186 12.93 18.26 -9.48
N LEU A 187 12.87 19.32 -8.67
CA LEU A 187 13.91 19.72 -7.73
C LEU A 187 13.52 19.32 -6.31
N PHE A 188 14.45 18.77 -5.57
CA PHE A 188 14.30 18.39 -4.18
C PHE A 188 15.15 19.29 -3.28
N SER A 189 14.61 19.71 -2.14
CA SER A 189 15.32 20.57 -1.17
C SER A 189 16.52 19.88 -0.50
N LYS A 190 16.51 18.52 -0.48
CA LYS A 190 17.56 17.64 0.07
C LYS A 190 17.73 16.42 -0.83
N PRO A 191 18.84 15.67 -0.71
CA PRO A 191 18.97 14.40 -1.40
C PRO A 191 17.73 13.52 -1.15
N THR A 192 17.11 13.00 -2.20
CA THR A 192 15.84 12.26 -2.11
C THR A 192 15.97 10.93 -2.84
N PRO A 193 16.40 9.86 -2.16
CA PRO A 193 16.56 8.52 -2.76
C PRO A 193 15.23 7.91 -3.22
N PHE A 194 14.10 8.38 -2.70
CA PHE A 194 12.73 8.01 -3.12
C PHE A 194 12.13 8.99 -4.14
N TRP A 195 12.97 9.53 -5.02
CA TRP A 195 12.61 10.53 -6.04
C TRP A 195 11.41 10.15 -6.92
N ALA A 196 11.09 8.86 -7.04
CA ALA A 196 9.96 8.32 -7.82
C ALA A 196 8.63 8.32 -7.05
N ASP A 197 8.47 9.15 -6.01
CA ASP A 197 7.18 9.31 -5.30
C ASP A 197 6.23 10.26 -6.05
N ALA A 198 6.76 11.31 -6.69
CA ALA A 198 5.98 12.29 -7.45
C ALA A 198 5.66 11.79 -8.87
N PHE A 199 4.40 11.91 -9.28
CA PHE A 199 3.89 11.54 -10.61
C PHE A 199 4.01 10.05 -10.96
N VAL A 200 4.13 9.17 -9.97
CA VAL A 200 4.26 7.72 -10.13
C VAL A 200 3.13 6.99 -9.42
N GLY A 201 2.66 5.90 -10.06
CA GLY A 201 1.51 5.12 -9.57
C GLY A 201 0.19 5.89 -9.59
N ALA A 202 -0.88 5.29 -9.10
CA ALA A 202 -2.21 5.89 -9.12
C ALA A 202 -2.30 7.25 -8.42
N PRO A 203 -1.64 7.51 -7.26
CA PRO A 203 -1.63 8.83 -6.65
C PRO A 203 -0.91 9.90 -7.48
N GLY A 204 -0.03 9.49 -8.38
CA GLY A 204 0.72 10.36 -9.29
C GLY A 204 0.06 10.59 -10.64
N ALA A 205 -1.16 10.08 -10.85
CA ALA A 205 -1.89 10.26 -12.11
C ALA A 205 -2.20 11.75 -12.36
N ILE A 206 -2.12 12.15 -13.63
CA ILE A 206 -2.13 13.56 -14.06
C ILE A 206 -3.51 13.93 -14.60
N ILE A 207 -4.04 15.08 -14.16
CA ILE A 207 -5.29 15.68 -14.64
C ILE A 207 -4.99 16.82 -15.62
N PRO A 208 -5.88 17.10 -16.60
CA PRO A 208 -5.64 18.10 -17.64
C PRO A 208 -5.75 19.54 -17.12
N LYS A 209 -4.69 20.31 -17.28
CA LYS A 209 -4.65 21.75 -16.92
C LYS A 209 -5.84 22.53 -17.46
N HIS A 210 -6.17 22.32 -18.72
CA HIS A 210 -7.20 23.10 -19.41
C HIS A 210 -8.64 22.89 -18.90
N LEU A 211 -8.89 21.84 -18.11
CA LEU A 211 -10.19 21.57 -17.49
C LEU A 211 -10.21 21.90 -15.99
N PHE A 212 -9.05 21.92 -15.34
CA PHE A 212 -8.96 22.10 -13.89
C PHE A 212 -8.33 23.44 -13.46
N ALA A 213 -7.79 24.25 -14.37
CA ALA A 213 -7.10 25.51 -14.02
C ALA A 213 -7.98 26.47 -13.22
N ASP A 214 -9.27 26.59 -13.58
CA ASP A 214 -10.23 27.46 -12.89
C ASP A 214 -10.79 26.86 -11.58
N TYR A 215 -10.43 25.63 -11.29
CA TYR A 215 -10.88 24.85 -10.13
C TYR A 215 -9.76 24.51 -9.14
N ARG A 216 -8.78 25.43 -8.96
CA ARG A 216 -7.72 25.30 -7.95
C ARG A 216 -8.21 25.76 -6.57
N GLY A 217 -7.49 25.36 -5.53
CA GLY A 217 -7.76 25.74 -4.15
C GLY A 217 -9.15 25.29 -3.70
N ASN A 218 -9.88 26.14 -3.01
CA ASN A 218 -11.21 25.88 -2.45
C ASN A 218 -12.31 25.59 -3.50
N LYS A 219 -12.00 25.72 -4.79
CA LYS A 219 -12.90 25.33 -5.88
C LYS A 219 -12.68 23.90 -6.36
N SER A 220 -11.67 23.21 -5.89
CA SER A 220 -11.29 21.87 -6.38
C SER A 220 -12.43 20.85 -6.41
N LEU A 221 -13.26 20.83 -5.37
CA LEU A 221 -14.42 19.95 -5.27
C LEU A 221 -15.56 20.31 -6.23
N LYS A 222 -15.56 21.51 -6.82
CA LYS A 222 -16.62 22.02 -7.71
C LYS A 222 -16.40 21.66 -9.19
N ALA A 223 -15.24 21.11 -9.54
CA ALA A 223 -14.95 20.71 -10.91
C ALA A 223 -15.86 19.56 -11.34
N SER A 224 -16.64 19.77 -12.41
CA SER A 224 -17.50 18.71 -12.99
C SER A 224 -16.69 17.49 -13.45
N ASN A 225 -15.44 17.72 -13.84
CA ASN A 225 -14.51 16.66 -14.26
C ASN A 225 -14.01 15.76 -13.12
N ASN A 226 -14.36 16.06 -11.86
CA ASN A 226 -14.23 15.10 -10.77
C ASN A 226 -15.16 13.88 -10.91
N LEU A 227 -16.24 14.02 -11.70
CA LEU A 227 -17.26 13.00 -11.95
C LEU A 227 -17.34 12.57 -13.43
N SER A 228 -16.72 13.35 -14.34
CA SER A 228 -16.70 13.08 -15.79
C SER A 228 -15.28 13.28 -16.33
N PRO A 229 -14.38 12.32 -16.10
CA PRO A 229 -12.94 12.46 -16.39
C PRO A 229 -12.63 12.55 -17.88
N VAL A 230 -11.65 13.38 -18.22
CA VAL A 230 -10.99 13.45 -19.52
C VAL A 230 -9.52 13.16 -19.28
N GLY A 231 -9.10 11.94 -19.58
CA GLY A 231 -7.74 11.44 -19.30
C GLY A 231 -6.92 11.22 -20.57
N THR A 232 -5.76 10.57 -20.39
CA THR A 232 -4.90 10.06 -21.46
C THR A 232 -5.02 8.55 -21.61
N GLY A 233 -5.75 7.90 -20.70
CA GLY A 233 -5.77 6.46 -20.47
C GLY A 233 -6.42 5.62 -21.56
N PRO A 234 -6.41 4.30 -21.34
CA PRO A 234 -6.87 3.32 -22.33
C PRO A 234 -8.37 3.37 -22.59
N TYR A 235 -9.16 3.97 -21.71
CA TYR A 235 -10.61 4.05 -21.87
C TYR A 235 -11.11 5.49 -21.75
N LYS A 236 -12.12 5.85 -22.56
CA LYS A 236 -12.84 7.10 -22.53
C LYS A 236 -14.08 6.95 -21.64
N PHE A 237 -14.42 8.01 -20.95
CA PHE A 237 -15.56 8.06 -20.03
C PHE A 237 -16.90 7.94 -20.77
N ILE A 238 -17.81 7.13 -20.22
CA ILE A 238 -19.22 7.02 -20.66
C ILE A 238 -20.15 7.43 -19.53
N GLU A 239 -20.04 6.81 -18.35
CA GLU A 239 -21.01 6.98 -17.25
C GLU A 239 -20.32 6.80 -15.90
N PHE A 240 -20.75 7.60 -14.92
CA PHE A 240 -20.38 7.42 -13.52
C PHE A 240 -21.58 7.66 -12.60
N LYS A 241 -21.87 6.67 -11.77
CA LYS A 241 -22.79 6.78 -10.63
C LYS A 241 -21.98 6.52 -9.37
N PRO A 242 -21.74 7.55 -8.53
CA PRO A 242 -20.89 7.42 -7.35
C PRO A 242 -21.30 6.25 -6.45
N GLY A 243 -20.35 5.39 -6.12
CA GLY A 243 -20.57 4.19 -5.32
C GLY A 243 -21.15 2.98 -6.06
N GLU A 244 -21.72 3.16 -7.26
CA GLU A 244 -22.48 2.13 -7.96
C GLU A 244 -21.86 1.65 -9.26
N LEU A 245 -21.36 2.56 -10.11
CA LEU A 245 -21.01 2.22 -11.48
C LEU A 245 -20.02 3.21 -12.10
N VAL A 246 -18.99 2.69 -12.76
CA VAL A 246 -18.16 3.44 -13.72
C VAL A 246 -18.14 2.68 -15.04
N ARG A 247 -18.36 3.37 -16.17
CA ARG A 247 -18.26 2.80 -17.52
C ARG A 247 -17.31 3.59 -18.40
N GLY A 248 -16.61 2.87 -19.25
CA GLY A 248 -15.74 3.44 -20.27
C GLY A 248 -15.74 2.61 -21.54
N GLU A 249 -15.46 3.27 -22.65
CA GLU A 249 -15.24 2.66 -23.95
C GLU A 249 -13.76 2.78 -24.36
N ILE A 250 -13.32 1.91 -25.24
CA ILE A 250 -11.94 1.88 -25.72
C ILE A 250 -11.52 3.26 -26.27
N ASN A 251 -10.30 3.69 -25.95
CA ASN A 251 -9.65 4.83 -26.54
C ASN A 251 -8.89 4.38 -27.82
N PRO A 252 -9.41 4.61 -29.04
CA PRO A 252 -8.73 4.16 -30.26
C PRO A 252 -7.44 4.92 -30.56
N GLN A 253 -7.22 6.06 -29.88
CA GLN A 253 -6.00 6.87 -29.98
C GLN A 253 -5.07 6.69 -28.78
N TYR A 254 -5.20 5.56 -28.07
CA TYR A 254 -4.34 5.29 -26.92
C TYR A 254 -2.86 5.21 -27.32
N HIS A 255 -2.00 5.85 -26.56
CA HIS A 255 -0.60 6.04 -26.91
C HIS A 255 0.27 4.76 -26.86
N MET A 256 -0.23 3.65 -26.30
CA MET A 256 0.45 2.36 -26.29
C MET A 256 -0.07 1.49 -27.47
N THR A 257 0.79 1.22 -28.43
CA THR A 257 0.45 0.47 -29.63
C THR A 257 -0.14 -0.90 -29.32
N GLY A 258 -1.26 -1.24 -29.97
CA GLY A 258 -1.94 -2.53 -29.83
C GLY A 258 -2.72 -2.72 -28.53
N ARG A 259 -2.96 -1.67 -27.78
CA ARG A 259 -3.67 -1.66 -26.50
C ARG A 259 -4.78 -0.61 -26.47
N PRO A 260 -5.75 -0.75 -25.53
CA PRO A 260 -6.02 -1.91 -24.68
C PRO A 260 -6.69 -3.04 -25.45
N TYR A 261 -6.95 -4.19 -24.79
CA TYR A 261 -7.52 -5.37 -25.47
C TYR A 261 -9.03 -5.48 -25.36
N PHE A 262 -9.66 -4.93 -24.33
CA PHE A 262 -11.12 -4.91 -24.17
C PHE A 262 -11.74 -3.71 -24.84
N ASP A 263 -12.99 -3.89 -25.38
CA ASP A 263 -13.71 -2.83 -26.10
C ASP A 263 -14.41 -1.85 -25.15
N THR A 264 -14.89 -2.38 -24.03
CA THR A 264 -15.55 -1.59 -22.97
C THR A 264 -15.17 -2.10 -21.61
N ILE A 265 -15.25 -1.21 -20.62
CA ILE A 265 -15.12 -1.55 -19.22
C ILE A 265 -16.37 -1.18 -18.44
N GLU A 266 -16.70 -2.02 -17.48
CA GLU A 266 -17.71 -1.74 -16.47
C GLU A 266 -17.11 -2.09 -15.09
N MET A 267 -17.04 -1.10 -14.19
CA MET A 267 -16.69 -1.29 -12.79
C MET A 267 -17.93 -1.07 -11.96
N LYS A 268 -18.54 -2.16 -11.50
CA LYS A 268 -19.73 -2.16 -10.66
C LYS A 268 -19.35 -1.99 -9.20
N GLY A 269 -20.08 -1.13 -8.49
CA GLY A 269 -19.99 -0.95 -7.05
C GLY A 269 -21.08 -1.70 -6.29
N GLY A 270 -20.86 -1.85 -4.97
CA GLY A 270 -21.87 -2.37 -4.03
C GLY A 270 -21.75 -3.84 -3.67
N GLY A 271 -22.51 -4.24 -2.65
CA GLY A 271 -22.47 -5.60 -2.09
C GLY A 271 -21.45 -5.75 -0.96
N ASP A 272 -20.90 -6.94 -0.84
CA ASP A 272 -19.86 -7.33 0.11
C ASP A 272 -18.81 -8.23 -0.55
N ALA A 273 -17.69 -8.46 0.13
CA ALA A 273 -16.58 -9.22 -0.43
C ALA A 273 -16.94 -10.69 -0.76
N VAL A 274 -17.86 -11.32 0.00
CA VAL A 274 -18.28 -12.70 -0.24
C VAL A 274 -19.17 -12.78 -1.48
N SER A 275 -20.11 -11.84 -1.62
CA SER A 275 -20.98 -11.71 -2.80
C SER A 275 -20.15 -11.44 -4.06
N ALA A 276 -19.14 -10.56 -3.96
CA ALA A 276 -18.21 -10.28 -5.06
C ALA A 276 -17.40 -11.51 -5.47
N ALA A 277 -16.87 -12.26 -4.50
CA ALA A 277 -16.16 -13.51 -4.78
C ALA A 277 -17.06 -14.52 -5.50
N ARG A 278 -18.31 -14.69 -5.05
CA ARG A 278 -19.30 -15.58 -5.70
C ARG A 278 -19.62 -15.15 -7.12
N ALA A 279 -19.84 -13.86 -7.35
CA ALA A 279 -20.21 -13.32 -8.67
C ALA A 279 -19.12 -13.58 -9.73
N VAL A 280 -17.85 -13.59 -9.31
CA VAL A 280 -16.73 -13.88 -10.22
C VAL A 280 -16.42 -15.38 -10.27
N ILE A 281 -16.22 -16.01 -9.11
CA ILE A 281 -15.65 -17.37 -9.03
C ILE A 281 -16.70 -18.44 -9.26
N GLN A 282 -17.93 -18.25 -8.76
CA GLN A 282 -18.97 -19.28 -8.76
C GLN A 282 -19.94 -19.12 -9.92
N THR A 283 -20.47 -17.90 -10.15
CA THR A 283 -21.47 -17.64 -11.20
C THR A 283 -20.86 -17.22 -12.52
N GLY A 284 -19.70 -16.55 -12.50
CA GLY A 284 -19.04 -16.03 -13.71
C GLY A 284 -19.75 -14.81 -14.31
N GLU A 285 -20.54 -14.08 -13.50
CA GLU A 285 -21.25 -12.86 -13.93
C GLU A 285 -20.28 -11.71 -14.20
N TYR A 286 -19.16 -11.69 -13.44
CA TYR A 286 -18.07 -10.71 -13.57
C TYR A 286 -16.77 -11.42 -13.87
N ASP A 287 -15.84 -10.69 -14.52
CA ASP A 287 -14.52 -11.20 -14.88
C ASP A 287 -13.50 -11.05 -13.75
N PHE A 288 -13.64 -9.98 -12.95
CA PHE A 288 -12.70 -9.62 -11.89
C PHE A 288 -13.42 -9.02 -10.68
N GLY A 289 -12.94 -9.34 -9.49
CA GLY A 289 -13.38 -8.74 -8.22
C GLY A 289 -12.19 -8.30 -7.39
N SER A 290 -12.12 -7.02 -7.05
CA SER A 290 -11.04 -6.45 -6.25
C SER A 290 -11.26 -6.62 -4.75
N ASN A 291 -10.15 -6.63 -4.01
CA ASN A 291 -10.10 -6.55 -2.55
C ASN A 291 -10.99 -7.59 -1.84
N ILE A 292 -10.87 -8.85 -2.24
CA ILE A 292 -11.65 -9.97 -1.70
C ILE A 292 -11.15 -10.34 -0.30
N GLN A 293 -11.60 -9.59 0.69
CA GLN A 293 -11.29 -9.81 2.11
C GLN A 293 -12.27 -10.83 2.71
N VAL A 294 -12.08 -12.08 2.36
CA VAL A 294 -12.91 -13.23 2.76
C VAL A 294 -12.01 -14.29 3.38
N GLU A 295 -12.50 -14.97 4.41
CA GLU A 295 -11.77 -16.06 5.04
C GLU A 295 -11.47 -17.17 4.02
N ASP A 296 -10.27 -17.74 4.12
CA ASP A 296 -9.76 -18.69 3.12
C ASP A 296 -10.61 -19.98 3.01
N ASP A 297 -11.21 -20.45 4.10
CA ASP A 297 -12.13 -21.59 4.08
C ASP A 297 -13.43 -21.31 3.30
N VAL A 298 -13.90 -20.05 3.32
CA VAL A 298 -15.05 -19.61 2.52
C VAL A 298 -14.66 -19.54 1.04
N LEU A 299 -13.48 -18.98 0.73
CA LEU A 299 -12.95 -18.95 -0.64
C LEU A 299 -12.76 -20.34 -1.22
N LEU A 300 -12.20 -21.28 -0.43
CA LEU A 300 -12.05 -22.70 -0.84
C LEU A 300 -13.38 -23.35 -1.19
N ARG A 301 -14.45 -23.01 -0.47
CA ARG A 301 -15.81 -23.52 -0.78
C ARG A 301 -16.36 -22.91 -2.07
N ILE A 302 -16.16 -21.62 -2.28
CA ILE A 302 -16.60 -20.91 -3.48
C ILE A 302 -15.85 -21.43 -4.72
N GLU A 303 -14.54 -21.72 -4.58
CA GLU A 303 -13.69 -22.21 -5.67
C GLU A 303 -14.08 -23.63 -6.19
N LYS A 304 -14.82 -24.43 -5.42
CA LYS A 304 -15.18 -25.81 -5.81
C LYS A 304 -16.07 -25.93 -7.04
N GLY A 305 -16.85 -24.89 -7.38
CA GLY A 305 -17.81 -24.93 -8.48
C GLY A 305 -17.44 -24.14 -9.74
N SER A 306 -16.27 -23.92 -10.04
CA SER A 306 -15.56 -22.73 -10.43
C SER A 306 -15.64 -22.25 -11.89
N LYS A 307 -16.21 -21.08 -12.09
CA LYS A 307 -16.00 -20.23 -13.27
C LYS A 307 -14.74 -19.37 -13.17
N GLY A 308 -14.17 -19.27 -11.96
CA GLY A 308 -12.98 -18.49 -11.65
C GLY A 308 -12.19 -19.05 -10.47
N LYS A 309 -11.23 -18.28 -10.00
CA LYS A 309 -10.36 -18.60 -8.87
C LYS A 309 -10.01 -17.34 -8.09
N SER A 310 -9.60 -17.49 -6.83
CA SER A 310 -8.92 -16.41 -6.12
C SER A 310 -7.45 -16.32 -6.58
N ILE A 311 -6.99 -15.12 -6.83
CA ILE A 311 -5.58 -14.82 -7.07
C ILE A 311 -5.03 -14.07 -5.86
N ARG A 312 -3.79 -14.34 -5.53
CA ARG A 312 -3.09 -13.76 -4.38
C ARG A 312 -1.79 -13.14 -4.86
N VAL A 313 -1.63 -11.86 -4.53
CA VAL A 313 -0.46 -11.08 -4.93
C VAL A 313 0.32 -10.71 -3.67
N ALA A 314 1.56 -11.18 -3.61
CA ALA A 314 2.45 -10.85 -2.51
C ALA A 314 2.91 -9.39 -2.62
N GLY A 315 2.95 -8.71 -1.49
CA GLY A 315 3.41 -7.32 -1.37
C GLY A 315 4.07 -7.12 -0.01
N ALA A 316 3.87 -5.97 0.58
CA ALA A 316 4.37 -5.66 1.92
C ALA A 316 3.25 -5.30 2.91
N ASP A 317 2.00 -5.61 2.61
CA ASP A 317 0.85 -5.32 3.46
C ASP A 317 0.93 -6.10 4.78
N VAL A 318 0.59 -5.44 5.89
CA VAL A 318 0.65 -6.06 7.21
C VAL A 318 -0.58 -5.69 8.04
N GLU A 319 -1.23 -6.71 8.64
CA GLU A 319 -2.18 -6.52 9.74
C GLU A 319 -1.39 -6.41 11.04
N PHE A 320 -1.66 -5.39 11.83
CA PHE A 320 -0.95 -5.14 13.08
C PHE A 320 -1.86 -4.52 14.13
N ILE A 321 -1.46 -4.63 15.38
CA ILE A 321 -2.09 -3.98 16.51
C ILE A 321 -1.23 -2.76 16.87
N ALA A 322 -1.79 -1.58 16.81
CA ALA A 322 -1.17 -0.36 17.33
C ALA A 322 -1.43 -0.25 18.84
N LEU A 323 -0.42 0.13 19.60
CA LEU A 323 -0.52 0.38 21.04
C LEU A 323 -0.50 1.89 21.28
N ASN A 324 -1.45 2.41 22.04
CA ASN A 324 -1.52 3.84 22.34
C ASN A 324 -0.55 4.22 23.46
N PHE A 325 0.41 5.08 23.19
CA PHE A 325 1.39 5.55 24.18
C PHE A 325 0.88 6.69 25.05
N THR A 326 -0.30 7.24 24.72
CA THR A 326 -0.93 8.34 25.46
C THR A 326 -2.27 7.88 26.05
N ASP A 327 -2.71 8.54 27.13
CA ASP A 327 -3.97 8.19 27.81
C ASP A 327 -5.18 8.59 26.96
N PRO A 328 -5.97 7.62 26.44
CA PRO A 328 -7.16 7.91 25.65
C PRO A 328 -8.29 8.57 26.46
N ASN A 329 -8.23 8.51 27.80
CA ASN A 329 -9.23 9.05 28.70
C ASN A 329 -8.91 10.47 29.17
N THR A 330 -7.85 11.09 28.66
CA THR A 330 -7.55 12.50 28.96
C THR A 330 -8.65 13.38 28.37
N GLU A 331 -9.37 14.12 29.22
CA GLU A 331 -10.52 14.95 28.84
C GLU A 331 -10.14 16.12 27.93
N ALA A 332 -8.98 16.75 28.21
CA ALA A 332 -8.50 17.87 27.41
C ALA A 332 -7.74 17.36 26.17
N ASP A 333 -8.31 17.55 25.00
CA ASP A 333 -7.70 17.17 23.71
C ASP A 333 -6.27 17.72 23.53
N GLN A 334 -6.00 18.94 24.02
CA GLN A 334 -4.68 19.60 23.98
C GLN A 334 -3.60 18.84 24.77
N GLU A 335 -3.98 18.15 25.84
CA GLU A 335 -3.05 17.40 26.68
C GLU A 335 -2.94 15.93 26.29
N ARG A 336 -3.89 15.41 25.49
CA ARG A 336 -3.95 13.98 25.13
C ARG A 336 -2.67 13.47 24.48
N SER A 337 -2.05 14.24 23.59
CA SER A 337 -0.79 13.86 22.94
C SER A 337 0.44 13.95 23.87
N LYS A 338 0.29 14.52 25.07
CA LYS A 338 1.37 14.75 26.05
C LYS A 338 1.30 13.83 27.26
N THR A 339 0.13 13.22 27.53
CA THR A 339 -0.06 12.31 28.66
C THR A 339 0.51 10.92 28.38
N LYS A 340 1.02 10.25 29.42
CA LYS A 340 1.48 8.87 29.29
C LYS A 340 0.33 7.90 29.52
N HIS A 341 0.22 6.87 28.68
CA HIS A 341 -0.76 5.82 28.86
C HIS A 341 -0.58 5.11 30.21
N PRO A 342 -1.63 4.97 31.02
CA PRO A 342 -1.51 4.43 32.38
C PRO A 342 -1.07 2.96 32.45
N LEU A 343 -1.28 2.17 31.39
CA LEU A 343 -0.90 0.76 31.30
C LEU A 343 0.24 0.56 30.29
N LEU A 344 0.06 1.06 29.07
CA LEU A 344 0.94 0.79 27.94
C LEU A 344 2.24 1.60 27.94
N SER A 345 2.43 2.54 28.90
CA SER A 345 3.74 3.17 29.14
C SER A 345 4.75 2.17 29.72
N ASP A 346 4.30 1.08 30.37
CA ASP A 346 5.15 0.03 30.89
C ASP A 346 5.56 -0.96 29.78
N PRO A 347 6.87 -1.09 29.43
CA PRO A 347 7.34 -2.03 28.44
C PRO A 347 6.98 -3.51 28.73
N ALA A 348 6.91 -3.89 30.02
CA ALA A 348 6.55 -5.26 30.40
C ALA A 348 5.09 -5.56 30.01
N VAL A 349 4.20 -4.60 30.18
CA VAL A 349 2.79 -4.69 29.76
C VAL A 349 2.69 -4.88 28.25
N ARG A 350 3.39 -4.04 27.46
CA ARG A 350 3.36 -4.16 25.99
C ARG A 350 3.90 -5.51 25.50
N LYS A 351 5.02 -5.98 26.07
CA LYS A 351 5.61 -7.29 25.76
C LYS A 351 4.69 -8.44 26.15
N ALA A 352 4.00 -8.35 27.29
CA ALA A 352 3.03 -9.34 27.69
C ALA A 352 1.85 -9.43 26.71
N ILE A 353 1.33 -8.30 26.23
CA ILE A 353 0.28 -8.28 25.20
C ILE A 353 0.79 -8.94 23.91
N ALA A 354 2.04 -8.66 23.49
CA ALA A 354 2.62 -9.28 22.29
C ALA A 354 2.73 -10.81 22.39
N LEU A 355 3.00 -11.35 23.60
CA LEU A 355 3.01 -12.80 23.88
C LEU A 355 1.61 -13.43 23.86
N LEU A 356 0.53 -12.65 23.97
CA LEU A 356 -0.85 -13.13 23.94
C LEU A 356 -1.47 -13.14 22.55
N VAL A 357 -0.71 -12.76 21.51
CA VAL A 357 -1.17 -12.79 20.11
C VAL A 357 -0.84 -14.12 19.47
N ASP A 358 -1.82 -15.02 19.38
CA ASP A 358 -1.69 -16.34 18.74
C ASP A 358 -1.77 -16.22 17.22
N ARG A 359 -0.64 -15.89 16.60
CA ARG A 359 -0.53 -15.68 15.15
C ARG A 359 -0.81 -16.93 14.34
N GLU A 360 -0.43 -18.12 14.85
CA GLU A 360 -0.69 -19.38 14.13
C GLU A 360 -2.19 -19.70 14.07
N THR A 361 -2.91 -19.56 15.18
CA THR A 361 -4.37 -19.74 15.19
C THR A 361 -5.05 -18.72 14.30
N ILE A 362 -4.63 -17.43 14.35
CA ILE A 362 -5.17 -16.36 13.49
C ILE A 362 -4.93 -16.70 12.02
N LYS A 363 -3.68 -17.06 11.64
CA LYS A 363 -3.36 -17.47 10.28
C LYS A 363 -4.23 -18.65 9.83
N LYS A 364 -4.27 -19.71 10.61
CA LYS A 364 -4.98 -20.95 10.25
C LYS A 364 -6.49 -20.74 10.13
N ALA A 365 -7.09 -20.02 11.07
CA ALA A 365 -8.54 -19.87 11.15
C ALA A 365 -9.11 -18.79 10.23
N ILE A 366 -8.28 -17.80 9.81
CA ILE A 366 -8.78 -16.61 9.11
C ILE A 366 -8.10 -16.42 7.76
N TYR A 367 -6.76 -16.26 7.75
CA TYR A 367 -6.05 -15.85 6.55
C TYR A 367 -5.62 -17.01 5.64
N GLY A 368 -5.38 -18.21 6.18
CA GLY A 368 -5.01 -19.41 5.42
C GLY A 368 -3.91 -19.14 4.39
N ARG A 369 -4.22 -19.32 3.11
CA ARG A 369 -3.31 -19.09 1.97
C ARG A 369 -3.00 -17.61 1.70
N ALA A 370 -3.78 -16.69 2.28
CA ALA A 370 -3.67 -15.25 2.02
C ALA A 370 -2.81 -14.50 3.05
N GLY A 371 -2.12 -15.22 3.96
CA GLY A 371 -1.29 -14.58 4.97
C GLY A 371 -0.19 -15.47 5.52
N ASN A 372 0.87 -14.84 5.97
CA ASN A 372 1.95 -15.46 6.74
C ASN A 372 2.10 -14.75 8.08
N THR A 373 2.43 -15.51 9.13
CA THR A 373 2.75 -14.92 10.43
C THR A 373 3.99 -14.06 10.34
N THR A 374 4.02 -12.93 11.06
CA THR A 374 5.17 -12.03 11.03
C THR A 374 5.41 -11.31 12.35
N ALA A 375 6.67 -10.99 12.62
CA ALA A 375 7.09 -10.04 13.65
C ALA A 375 7.54 -8.69 13.05
N ASN A 376 7.58 -8.59 11.72
CA ASN A 376 8.04 -7.40 11.02
C ASN A 376 6.89 -6.50 10.59
N PHE A 377 7.05 -5.20 10.75
CA PHE A 377 6.20 -4.22 10.10
C PHE A 377 6.55 -4.08 8.61
N LEU A 378 7.84 -4.14 8.26
CA LEU A 378 8.31 -4.21 6.88
C LEU A 378 8.45 -5.68 6.44
N ASN A 379 7.60 -6.12 5.53
CA ASN A 379 7.57 -7.49 5.02
C ASN A 379 7.95 -7.61 3.53
N GLY A 380 8.41 -6.53 2.95
CA GLY A 380 8.84 -6.47 1.54
C GLY A 380 9.14 -5.02 1.14
N PRO A 381 9.95 -4.81 0.09
CA PRO A 381 10.86 -5.79 -0.57
C PRO A 381 11.87 -6.43 0.39
N GLU A 382 12.43 -7.60 0.01
CA GLU A 382 13.22 -8.46 0.91
C GLU A 382 14.44 -7.76 1.55
N GLN A 383 15.09 -6.82 0.84
CA GLN A 383 16.23 -6.07 1.37
C GLN A 383 15.90 -5.22 2.62
N PHE A 384 14.62 -4.95 2.87
CA PHE A 384 14.14 -4.20 4.03
C PHE A 384 13.57 -5.08 5.15
N VAL A 385 13.51 -6.41 4.93
CA VAL A 385 12.95 -7.34 5.91
C VAL A 385 13.99 -7.68 6.97
N SER A 386 13.69 -7.35 8.22
CA SER A 386 14.57 -7.68 9.35
C SER A 386 14.56 -9.18 9.63
N LYS A 387 15.76 -9.72 9.93
CA LYS A 387 15.97 -11.08 10.44
C LYS A 387 16.23 -11.12 11.95
N ASN A 388 16.19 -9.96 12.62
CA ASN A 388 16.46 -9.81 14.04
C ASN A 388 15.20 -9.90 14.90
N THR A 389 14.03 -9.90 14.29
CA THR A 389 12.73 -9.93 14.97
C THR A 389 12.22 -11.36 15.09
N SER A 390 11.44 -11.60 16.13
CA SER A 390 10.78 -12.88 16.37
C SER A 390 9.46 -12.66 17.11
N TRP A 391 8.62 -13.66 17.11
CA TRP A 391 7.41 -13.66 17.92
C TRP A 391 7.26 -15.03 18.62
N GLU A 392 6.55 -14.99 19.73
CA GLU A 392 6.20 -16.18 20.50
C GLU A 392 4.76 -16.01 21.00
N PHE A 393 4.05 -17.12 21.16
CA PHE A 393 2.78 -17.18 21.86
C PHE A 393 2.96 -17.97 23.14
N SER A 394 2.78 -17.34 24.30
CA SER A 394 2.83 -18.00 25.60
C SER A 394 2.05 -17.21 26.65
N ILE A 395 0.96 -17.79 27.11
CA ILE A 395 0.14 -17.24 28.18
C ILE A 395 0.93 -17.24 29.50
N GLU A 396 1.69 -18.30 29.75
CA GLU A 396 2.47 -18.47 30.97
C GLU A 396 3.57 -17.42 31.08
N LYS A 397 4.32 -17.16 29.99
CA LYS A 397 5.35 -16.13 29.98
C LYS A 397 4.75 -14.74 30.12
N ALA A 398 3.60 -14.48 29.47
CA ALA A 398 2.89 -13.21 29.61
C ALA A 398 2.44 -12.99 31.07
N ALA A 399 1.83 -13.99 31.69
CA ALA A 399 1.41 -13.94 33.09
C ALA A 399 2.58 -13.68 34.02
N LYS A 400 3.68 -14.43 33.85
CA LYS A 400 4.92 -14.22 34.65
C LYS A 400 5.49 -12.81 34.48
N LEU A 401 5.57 -12.32 33.25
CA LEU A 401 6.07 -10.95 33.00
C LEU A 401 5.23 -9.89 33.70
N LEU A 402 3.91 -10.06 33.69
CA LEU A 402 2.98 -9.16 34.40
C LEU A 402 3.13 -9.31 35.93
N ASP A 403 3.30 -10.54 36.44
CA ASP A 403 3.56 -10.78 37.85
C ASP A 403 4.85 -10.10 38.32
N ASP A 404 5.92 -10.21 37.55
CA ASP A 404 7.21 -9.59 37.84
C ASP A 404 7.12 -8.05 37.80
N ALA A 405 6.23 -7.50 36.93
CA ALA A 405 5.94 -6.08 36.85
C ALA A 405 4.94 -5.56 37.90
N GLY A 406 4.49 -6.43 38.82
CA GLY A 406 3.60 -6.07 39.93
C GLY A 406 2.10 -6.13 39.62
N TRP A 407 1.71 -6.58 38.42
CA TRP A 407 0.32 -6.81 38.05
C TRP A 407 -0.15 -8.17 38.58
N LYS A 408 -0.90 -8.19 39.67
CA LYS A 408 -1.36 -9.44 40.31
C LYS A 408 -2.85 -9.68 40.05
N PRO A 409 -3.31 -10.95 39.92
CA PRO A 409 -4.73 -11.25 39.86
C PRO A 409 -5.47 -10.74 41.09
N GLY A 410 -6.51 -9.96 40.88
CA GLY A 410 -7.42 -9.48 41.95
C GLY A 410 -8.49 -10.51 42.32
N SER A 411 -9.33 -10.17 43.28
CA SER A 411 -10.42 -11.03 43.78
C SER A 411 -11.49 -11.35 42.72
N ASP A 412 -11.63 -10.51 41.71
CA ASP A 412 -12.56 -10.66 40.60
C ASP A 412 -11.91 -11.41 39.39
N GLY A 413 -10.69 -11.89 39.55
CA GLY A 413 -9.94 -12.58 38.49
C GLY A 413 -9.28 -11.67 37.46
N VAL A 414 -9.40 -10.34 37.58
CA VAL A 414 -8.73 -9.36 36.72
C VAL A 414 -7.47 -8.86 37.44
N ARG A 415 -6.36 -8.77 36.72
CA ARG A 415 -5.12 -8.23 37.26
C ARG A 415 -5.27 -6.77 37.71
N GLU A 416 -4.58 -6.44 38.79
CA GLU A 416 -4.54 -5.08 39.31
C GLU A 416 -3.15 -4.71 39.82
N LYS A 417 -2.87 -3.40 39.82
CA LYS A 417 -1.65 -2.81 40.38
C LYS A 417 -1.98 -1.40 40.87
N ASP A 418 -1.58 -1.06 42.09
CA ASP A 418 -1.80 0.26 42.69
C ASP A 418 -3.26 0.74 42.61
N GLY A 419 -4.22 -0.18 42.86
CA GLY A 419 -5.66 0.08 42.81
C GLY A 419 -6.25 0.19 41.39
N ARG A 420 -5.45 0.03 40.33
CA ARG A 420 -5.89 0.08 38.94
C ARG A 420 -6.10 -1.33 38.39
N LYS A 421 -7.27 -1.59 37.81
CA LYS A 421 -7.56 -2.83 37.08
C LYS A 421 -6.92 -2.82 35.71
N PHE A 422 -6.46 -4.01 35.24
CA PHE A 422 -5.93 -4.18 33.91
C PHE A 422 -7.07 -4.42 32.92
N LYS A 423 -7.64 -3.33 32.43
CA LYS A 423 -8.69 -3.31 31.41
C LYS A 423 -8.20 -2.62 30.16
N LEU A 424 -8.51 -3.17 28.99
CA LEU A 424 -8.15 -2.61 27.69
C LEU A 424 -9.38 -2.49 26.80
N LEU A 425 -9.52 -1.35 26.14
CA LEU A 425 -10.44 -1.16 25.02
C LEU A 425 -9.71 -1.49 23.72
N PHE A 426 -10.17 -2.54 23.02
CA PHE A 426 -9.59 -3.00 21.76
C PHE A 426 -10.49 -2.66 20.59
N GLN A 427 -10.15 -1.62 19.84
CA GLN A 427 -10.94 -1.09 18.73
C GLN A 427 -10.48 -1.66 17.37
N SER A 428 -11.43 -1.83 16.45
CA SER A 428 -11.16 -2.08 15.02
C SER A 428 -12.37 -1.70 14.17
N SER A 429 -12.24 -1.77 12.83
CA SER A 429 -13.39 -1.65 11.93
C SER A 429 -14.26 -2.91 11.94
N THR A 430 -15.52 -2.78 11.49
CA THR A 430 -16.47 -3.89 11.32
C THR A 430 -16.07 -4.83 10.16
N ASN A 431 -14.84 -5.32 10.18
CA ASN A 431 -14.32 -6.30 9.24
C ASN A 431 -14.33 -7.69 9.91
N GLY A 432 -14.95 -8.70 9.28
CA GLY A 432 -15.12 -10.03 9.86
C GLY A 432 -13.82 -10.69 10.28
N ALA A 433 -12.77 -10.61 9.46
CA ALA A 433 -11.45 -11.15 9.79
C ALA A 433 -10.84 -10.47 11.03
N ARG A 434 -10.99 -9.14 11.15
CA ARG A 434 -10.50 -8.39 12.31
C ARG A 434 -11.29 -8.68 13.58
N GLN A 435 -12.62 -8.78 13.49
CA GLN A 435 -13.46 -9.14 14.64
C GLN A 435 -13.10 -10.53 15.18
N LYS A 436 -12.86 -11.51 14.29
CA LYS A 436 -12.40 -12.86 14.70
C LYS A 436 -11.00 -12.81 15.32
N THR A 437 -10.09 -12.00 14.75
CA THR A 437 -8.75 -11.78 15.31
C THR A 437 -8.82 -11.20 16.71
N GLN A 438 -9.64 -10.15 16.91
CA GLN A 438 -9.88 -9.57 18.25
C GLN A 438 -10.41 -10.59 19.24
N ALA A 439 -11.34 -11.46 18.83
CA ALA A 439 -11.92 -12.49 19.70
C ALA A 439 -10.87 -13.53 20.15
N ILE A 440 -9.99 -13.98 19.23
CA ILE A 440 -8.89 -14.90 19.56
C ILE A 440 -7.94 -14.26 20.58
N ILE A 441 -7.55 -13.00 20.38
CA ILE A 441 -6.65 -12.28 21.27
C ILE A 441 -7.31 -12.03 22.63
N LYS A 442 -8.57 -11.59 22.66
CA LYS A 442 -9.35 -11.43 23.91
C LYS A 442 -9.36 -12.71 24.73
N HIS A 443 -9.58 -13.86 24.09
CA HIS A 443 -9.57 -15.16 24.77
C HIS A 443 -8.22 -15.48 25.43
N ALA A 444 -7.10 -15.19 24.76
CA ALA A 444 -5.77 -15.35 25.32
C ALA A 444 -5.51 -14.36 26.49
N CYS A 445 -5.95 -13.11 26.36
CA CYS A 445 -5.88 -12.10 27.40
C CYS A 445 -6.66 -12.50 28.65
N GLN A 446 -7.88 -13.02 28.49
CA GLN A 446 -8.69 -13.52 29.61
C GLN A 446 -7.99 -14.64 30.40
N LYS A 447 -7.31 -15.56 29.69
CA LYS A 447 -6.51 -16.60 30.36
C LYS A 447 -5.31 -16.05 31.14
N ALA A 448 -4.82 -14.87 30.75
CA ALA A 448 -3.78 -14.14 31.47
C ALA A 448 -4.35 -13.18 32.53
N ALA A 449 -5.65 -13.26 32.83
CA ALA A 449 -6.37 -12.40 33.78
C ALA A 449 -6.39 -10.91 33.37
N ILE A 450 -6.42 -10.61 32.05
CA ILE A 450 -6.59 -9.28 31.49
C ILE A 450 -8.01 -9.15 30.97
N ASP A 451 -8.74 -8.09 31.38
CA ASP A 451 -10.06 -7.77 30.84
C ASP A 451 -9.92 -6.98 29.54
N VAL A 452 -10.58 -7.42 28.48
CA VAL A 452 -10.54 -6.77 27.16
C VAL A 452 -11.96 -6.53 26.67
N GLU A 453 -12.29 -5.26 26.49
CA GLU A 453 -13.52 -4.82 25.82
C GLU A 453 -13.25 -4.69 24.31
N LEU A 454 -14.16 -5.23 23.48
CA LEU A 454 -14.06 -5.13 22.03
C LEU A 454 -14.99 -4.05 21.51
N LYS A 455 -14.44 -3.12 20.71
CA LYS A 455 -15.19 -2.08 20.03
C LYS A 455 -15.02 -2.24 18.51
N SER A 456 -16.15 -2.35 17.81
CA SER A 456 -16.21 -2.40 16.35
C SER A 456 -16.85 -1.14 15.80
N VAL A 457 -16.16 -0.43 14.91
CA VAL A 457 -16.62 0.81 14.28
C VAL A 457 -16.86 0.55 12.79
N VAL A 458 -17.96 1.07 12.23
CA VAL A 458 -18.20 0.93 10.79
C VAL A 458 -17.05 1.55 9.99
N ALA A 459 -16.64 0.89 8.91
CA ALA A 459 -15.41 1.25 8.18
C ALA A 459 -15.42 2.72 7.68
N SER A 460 -16.58 3.25 7.28
CA SER A 460 -16.72 4.64 6.84
C SER A 460 -16.48 5.66 7.96
N ALA A 461 -16.76 5.31 9.22
CA ALA A 461 -16.46 6.14 10.38
C ALA A 461 -15.02 5.92 10.85
N PHE A 462 -14.58 4.66 10.93
CA PHE A 462 -13.22 4.31 11.39
C PHE A 462 -12.12 4.93 10.52
N PHE A 463 -12.29 4.90 9.20
CA PHE A 463 -11.35 5.48 8.22
C PHE A 463 -11.79 6.87 7.72
N SER A 464 -12.67 7.57 8.46
CA SER A 464 -13.08 8.92 8.12
C SER A 464 -11.94 9.92 8.31
N SER A 465 -11.88 10.93 7.45
CA SER A 465 -11.04 12.11 7.62
C SER A 465 -11.73 13.25 8.38
N ASP A 466 -12.98 13.03 8.83
CA ASP A 466 -13.72 14.01 9.64
C ASP A 466 -13.09 14.12 11.03
N VAL A 467 -12.46 15.25 11.30
CA VAL A 467 -11.78 15.55 12.57
C VAL A 467 -12.74 15.63 13.77
N ALA A 468 -14.04 15.86 13.54
CA ALA A 468 -15.06 15.87 14.57
C ALA A 468 -15.49 14.47 15.00
N ASN A 469 -15.21 13.44 14.18
CA ASN A 469 -15.58 12.07 14.50
C ASN A 469 -14.61 11.45 15.53
N PRO A 470 -15.07 11.14 16.76
CA PRO A 470 -14.20 10.59 17.80
C PRO A 470 -13.78 9.13 17.56
N ASP A 471 -14.46 8.42 16.64
CA ASP A 471 -14.26 7.00 16.39
C ASP A 471 -13.29 6.72 15.26
N THR A 472 -12.63 7.76 14.72
CA THR A 472 -11.60 7.55 13.68
C THR A 472 -10.35 6.90 14.29
N TYR A 473 -9.66 6.07 13.50
CA TYR A 473 -8.41 5.44 13.93
C TYR A 473 -7.32 6.48 14.27
N THR A 474 -7.33 7.68 13.66
CA THR A 474 -6.36 8.74 13.95
C THR A 474 -6.62 9.43 15.31
N ARG A 475 -7.88 9.49 15.76
CA ARG A 475 -8.23 9.97 17.11
C ARG A 475 -7.77 8.97 18.16
N PHE A 476 -7.79 7.70 17.85
CA PHE A 476 -7.36 6.58 18.69
C PHE A 476 -7.88 6.70 20.15
N ASN A 477 -9.19 6.80 20.29
CA ASN A 477 -9.88 6.81 21.58
C ASN A 477 -10.05 5.38 22.13
N ALA A 478 -8.98 4.59 22.09
CA ALA A 478 -8.88 3.23 22.60
C ALA A 478 -7.45 2.97 23.08
N ASP A 479 -7.26 1.89 23.84
CA ASP A 479 -5.93 1.50 24.31
C ASP A 479 -5.13 0.83 23.18
N ILE A 480 -5.79 -0.05 22.42
CA ILE A 480 -5.18 -0.77 21.29
C ILE A 480 -6.12 -0.81 20.09
N GLU A 481 -5.55 -0.78 18.89
CA GLU A 481 -6.28 -0.85 17.63
C GLU A 481 -5.71 -1.89 16.67
N LEU A 482 -6.60 -2.66 16.00
CA LEU A 482 -6.23 -3.58 14.92
C LEU A 482 -6.56 -2.97 13.57
N LEU A 483 -5.54 -2.83 12.74
CA LEU A 483 -5.66 -2.26 11.39
C LEU A 483 -4.59 -2.83 10.45
N ALA A 484 -4.66 -2.45 9.16
CA ALA A 484 -3.64 -2.81 8.17
C ALA A 484 -2.84 -1.59 7.74
N SER A 485 -1.54 -1.80 7.49
CA SER A 485 -0.72 -0.92 6.68
C SER A 485 -0.62 -1.50 5.27
N LEU A 486 -1.11 -0.76 4.28
CA LEU A 486 -1.05 -1.14 2.88
C LEU A 486 0.18 -0.53 2.22
N SER A 487 0.81 -1.30 1.34
CA SER A 487 1.95 -0.83 0.55
C SER A 487 1.45 -0.29 -0.79
N THR A 488 1.86 0.92 -1.15
CA THR A 488 1.52 1.55 -2.44
C THR A 488 2.75 1.83 -3.30
N GLN A 489 3.93 1.44 -2.81
CA GLN A 489 5.22 1.56 -3.49
C GLN A 489 6.27 0.66 -2.83
N PRO A 490 7.32 0.23 -3.56
CA PRO A 490 8.38 -0.61 -2.99
C PRO A 490 9.23 0.09 -1.93
N ASP A 491 9.40 1.40 -2.02
CA ASP A 491 10.19 2.17 -1.07
C ASP A 491 9.49 2.26 0.29
N PRO A 492 10.15 1.89 1.41
CA PRO A 492 9.52 1.85 2.72
C PRO A 492 9.45 3.22 3.41
N GLU A 493 10.05 4.27 2.86
CA GLU A 493 10.19 5.58 3.49
C GLU A 493 8.84 6.10 3.98
N ARG A 494 7.83 6.16 3.10
CA ARG A 494 6.50 6.67 3.42
C ARG A 494 5.83 5.92 4.58
N ARG A 495 6.03 4.60 4.67
CA ARG A 495 5.47 3.75 5.73
C ARG A 495 6.21 3.93 7.05
N MET A 496 7.54 3.99 7.01
CA MET A 496 8.36 4.07 8.22
C MET A 496 8.37 5.47 8.83
N ARG A 497 8.41 6.53 8.02
CA ARG A 497 8.33 7.90 8.55
C ARG A 497 7.03 8.16 9.33
N THR A 498 5.96 7.37 9.12
CA THR A 498 4.71 7.55 9.86
C THR A 498 4.90 7.47 11.37
N PHE A 499 5.89 6.74 11.87
CA PHE A 499 6.18 6.61 13.31
C PHE A 499 7.16 7.66 13.84
N HIS A 500 7.66 8.56 13.01
CA HIS A 500 8.48 9.68 13.46
C HIS A 500 7.63 10.64 14.31
N SER A 501 8.19 11.17 15.41
CA SER A 501 7.48 12.00 16.38
C SER A 501 6.81 13.25 15.77
N ARG A 502 7.36 13.81 14.70
CA ARG A 502 6.78 14.97 13.97
C ARG A 502 5.41 14.70 13.35
N TYR A 503 5.00 13.42 13.22
CA TYR A 503 3.70 13.02 12.65
C TYR A 503 2.69 12.54 13.69
N ILE A 504 2.93 12.84 14.97
CA ILE A 504 1.97 12.56 16.05
C ILE A 504 0.71 13.42 15.83
N PRO A 505 -0.49 12.82 15.72
CA PRO A 505 -1.73 13.56 15.64
C PRO A 505 -1.98 14.34 16.94
N SER A 506 -2.31 15.61 16.83
CA SER A 506 -2.66 16.50 17.95
C SER A 506 -3.80 17.43 17.54
N GLU A 507 -4.38 18.13 18.49
CA GLU A 507 -5.36 19.18 18.21
C GLU A 507 -4.76 20.28 17.31
N GLU A 508 -3.50 20.68 17.55
CA GLU A 508 -2.78 21.68 16.75
C GLU A 508 -2.67 21.27 15.29
N SER A 509 -2.43 19.98 15.02
CA SER A 509 -2.41 19.42 13.68
C SER A 509 -3.80 19.09 13.13
N LYS A 510 -4.90 19.45 13.85
CA LYS A 510 -6.29 19.05 13.57
C LYS A 510 -6.40 17.53 13.41
N TRP A 511 -5.71 16.80 14.25
CA TRP A 511 -5.60 15.34 14.23
C TRP A 511 -5.03 14.77 12.94
N GLN A 512 -4.39 15.61 12.13
CA GLN A 512 -3.65 15.17 10.95
C GLN A 512 -2.29 14.62 11.41
N GLY A 513 -1.98 13.42 10.95
CA GLY A 513 -0.77 12.71 11.32
C GLY A 513 -1.00 11.21 11.26
N PHE A 514 0.08 10.47 11.01
CA PHE A 514 0.01 9.02 10.83
C PHE A 514 0.69 8.24 11.95
N ASN A 515 1.36 8.93 12.90
CA ASN A 515 1.91 8.29 14.10
C ASN A 515 0.78 8.06 15.11
N ILE A 516 -0.14 7.18 14.75
CA ILE A 516 -1.31 6.88 15.57
C ILE A 516 -0.96 6.32 16.96
N PRO A 517 0.13 5.54 17.15
CA PRO A 517 0.57 5.14 18.48
C PRO A 517 0.99 6.31 19.36
N ARG A 518 1.23 7.49 18.81
CA ARG A 518 1.84 8.65 19.49
C ARG A 518 3.18 8.32 20.13
N TYR A 519 3.92 7.47 19.42
CA TYR A 519 5.26 7.06 19.81
C TYR A 519 6.25 8.19 19.57
N ALA A 520 7.11 8.46 20.56
CA ALA A 520 8.16 9.47 20.48
C ALA A 520 9.49 8.84 20.92
N SER A 521 10.43 8.74 20.00
CA SER A 521 11.77 8.18 20.25
C SER A 521 12.81 8.94 19.45
N ARG A 522 13.77 9.54 20.14
CA ARG A 522 14.89 10.24 19.48
C ARG A 522 15.74 9.32 18.61
N ASP A 523 15.93 8.06 19.06
CA ASP A 523 16.72 7.08 18.32
C ASP A 523 16.00 6.67 17.02
N TYR A 524 14.68 6.48 17.06
CA TYR A 524 13.89 6.20 15.88
C TYR A 524 13.90 7.38 14.92
N ASP A 525 13.64 8.58 15.42
CA ASP A 525 13.61 9.81 14.61
C ASP A 525 14.94 10.03 13.89
N ALA A 526 16.07 9.86 14.59
CA ALA A 526 17.39 10.00 14.00
C ALA A 526 17.68 8.96 12.89
N VAL A 527 17.19 7.72 13.06
CA VAL A 527 17.34 6.67 12.04
C VAL A 527 16.52 7.00 10.80
N ILE A 528 15.28 7.48 10.97
CA ILE A 528 14.42 7.87 9.85
C ILE A 528 14.98 9.11 9.13
N ASP A 529 15.42 10.12 9.86
CA ASP A 529 16.04 11.32 9.27
C ASP A 529 17.29 10.96 8.43
N ALA A 530 18.10 10.02 8.91
CA ALA A 530 19.24 9.50 8.14
C ALA A 530 18.80 8.73 6.89
N ALA A 531 17.77 7.87 6.98
CA ALA A 531 17.26 7.08 5.86
C ALA A 531 16.60 7.95 4.77
N GLU A 532 16.03 9.10 5.15
CA GLU A 532 15.41 10.04 4.20
C GLU A 532 16.42 10.65 3.21
N VAL A 533 17.70 10.71 3.56
CA VAL A 533 18.74 11.36 2.75
C VAL A 533 19.87 10.43 2.30
N GLU A 534 19.89 9.18 2.78
CA GLU A 534 20.93 8.20 2.41
C GLU A 534 20.71 7.70 0.97
N ILE A 535 21.67 7.98 0.09
CA ILE A 535 21.61 7.62 -1.33
C ILE A 535 22.12 6.19 -1.58
N ASP A 536 23.05 5.71 -0.76
CA ASP A 536 23.56 4.34 -0.88
C ASP A 536 22.44 3.34 -0.53
N PRO A 537 21.98 2.50 -1.47
CA PRO A 537 20.81 1.64 -1.26
C PRO A 537 21.05 0.58 -0.18
N VAL A 538 22.29 0.13 0.02
CA VAL A 538 22.63 -0.88 1.04
C VAL A 538 22.59 -0.27 2.43
N LYS A 539 23.22 0.90 2.61
CA LYS A 539 23.18 1.64 3.88
C LYS A 539 21.76 2.06 4.23
N ARG A 540 21.01 2.52 3.24
CA ARG A 540 19.61 2.90 3.40
C ARG A 540 18.72 1.73 3.82
N ALA A 541 18.92 0.56 3.22
CA ALA A 541 18.20 -0.65 3.61
C ALA A 541 18.51 -1.04 5.07
N ALA A 542 19.78 -0.95 5.48
CA ALA A 542 20.18 -1.21 6.86
C ALA A 542 19.52 -0.25 7.86
N LEU A 543 19.34 1.03 7.50
CA LEU A 543 18.63 2.01 8.33
C LEU A 543 17.16 1.63 8.50
N PHE A 544 16.46 1.21 7.44
CA PHE A 544 15.09 0.76 7.56
C PHE A 544 14.92 -0.54 8.34
N VAL A 545 15.86 -1.49 8.20
CA VAL A 545 15.89 -2.68 9.04
C VAL A 545 16.06 -2.28 10.51
N LYS A 546 16.99 -1.36 10.81
CA LYS A 546 17.18 -0.83 12.18
C LYS A 546 15.92 -0.14 12.71
N ALA A 547 15.24 0.67 11.88
CA ALA A 547 14.00 1.31 12.27
C ALA A 547 12.90 0.28 12.61
N ASN A 548 12.77 -0.78 11.79
CA ASN A 548 11.85 -1.88 12.08
C ASN A 548 12.19 -2.58 13.41
N ASP A 549 13.46 -2.80 13.68
CA ASP A 549 13.94 -3.44 14.91
C ASP A 549 13.65 -2.58 16.16
N ILE A 550 13.78 -1.25 16.06
CA ILE A 550 13.39 -0.33 17.15
C ILE A 550 11.90 -0.44 17.44
N LEU A 551 11.03 -0.41 16.42
CA LEU A 551 9.58 -0.57 16.62
C LEU A 551 9.25 -1.90 17.30
N TRP A 552 9.95 -2.97 16.95
CA TRP A 552 9.80 -4.29 17.56
C TRP A 552 10.31 -4.33 19.01
N GLN A 553 11.52 -3.79 19.27
CA GLN A 553 12.13 -3.76 20.61
C GLN A 553 11.27 -2.98 21.61
N ASP A 554 10.78 -1.82 21.21
CA ASP A 554 9.94 -0.95 22.03
C ASP A 554 8.47 -1.43 22.08
N THR A 555 8.14 -2.42 21.29
CA THR A 555 6.79 -2.94 21.12
C THR A 555 5.79 -1.80 20.86
N VAL A 556 6.09 -0.96 19.88
CA VAL A 556 5.26 0.18 19.47
C VAL A 556 3.97 -0.31 18.82
N LEU A 557 4.13 -1.41 18.10
CA LEU A 557 3.06 -2.13 17.42
C LEU A 557 3.37 -3.62 17.43
N ILE A 558 2.34 -4.42 17.25
CA ILE A 558 2.44 -5.87 17.21
C ILE A 558 2.02 -6.33 15.81
N PRO A 559 2.97 -6.61 14.88
CA PRO A 559 2.64 -7.22 13.60
C PRO A 559 2.04 -8.59 13.81
N VAL A 560 1.00 -8.90 13.06
CA VAL A 560 0.25 -10.16 13.20
C VAL A 560 0.41 -11.01 11.95
N ILE A 561 -0.02 -10.48 10.81
CA ILE A 561 -0.06 -11.19 9.53
C ILE A 561 0.57 -10.31 8.44
N HIS A 562 1.58 -10.83 7.75
CA HIS A 562 1.96 -10.36 6.43
C HIS A 562 0.89 -10.84 5.44
N ARG A 563 0.09 -9.89 4.97
CA ARG A 563 -1.11 -10.16 4.19
C ARG A 563 -0.82 -10.07 2.69
N MET A 564 -1.36 -11.01 1.93
CA MET A 564 -1.43 -10.90 0.48
C MET A 564 -2.68 -10.12 0.07
N ARG A 565 -2.61 -9.41 -1.05
CA ARG A 565 -3.81 -8.91 -1.72
C ARG A 565 -4.53 -10.08 -2.37
N VAL A 566 -5.84 -10.13 -2.20
CA VAL A 566 -6.68 -11.19 -2.78
C VAL A 566 -7.68 -10.56 -3.73
N ALA A 567 -7.73 -11.07 -4.94
CA ALA A 567 -8.73 -10.72 -5.94
C ALA A 567 -9.41 -12.00 -6.45
N ALA A 568 -10.65 -11.87 -6.92
CA ALA A 568 -11.34 -12.91 -7.65
C ALA A 568 -11.15 -12.69 -9.16
N CYS A 569 -10.90 -13.77 -9.90
CA CYS A 569 -10.59 -13.69 -11.32
C CYS A 569 -11.25 -14.83 -12.08
N SER A 570 -11.89 -14.55 -13.20
CA SER A 570 -12.42 -15.58 -14.09
C SER A 570 -11.28 -16.43 -14.67
N ASN A 571 -11.56 -17.70 -15.02
CA ASN A 571 -10.53 -18.62 -15.49
C ASN A 571 -9.89 -18.19 -16.82
N THR A 572 -10.60 -17.40 -17.62
CA THR A 572 -10.10 -16.93 -18.93
C THR A 572 -9.38 -15.59 -18.84
N LEU A 573 -9.61 -14.77 -17.80
CA LEU A 573 -8.95 -13.48 -17.67
C LEU A 573 -7.47 -13.65 -17.26
N ARG A 574 -6.61 -12.87 -17.90
CA ARG A 574 -5.18 -12.76 -17.57
C ARG A 574 -4.88 -11.33 -17.13
N PRO A 575 -5.08 -11.03 -15.84
CA PRO A 575 -4.78 -9.71 -15.30
C PRO A 575 -3.29 -9.60 -15.00
N VAL A 576 -2.74 -8.39 -15.15
CA VAL A 576 -1.42 -8.01 -14.67
C VAL A 576 -1.61 -7.12 -13.45
N ILE A 577 -1.37 -7.66 -12.26
CA ILE A 577 -1.62 -6.98 -10.97
C ILE A 577 -0.29 -6.78 -10.26
N SER A 578 -0.03 -5.55 -9.86
CA SER A 578 1.08 -5.18 -9.00
C SER A 578 0.59 -4.92 -7.57
N SER A 579 1.28 -5.48 -6.58
CA SER A 579 1.02 -5.17 -5.17
C SER A 579 1.60 -3.82 -4.72
N TRP A 580 2.33 -3.15 -5.59
CA TRP A 580 2.99 -1.88 -5.33
C TRP A 580 2.19 -0.66 -5.78
N THR A 581 0.98 -0.89 -6.27
CA THR A 581 0.08 0.15 -6.77
C THR A 581 -1.38 -0.32 -6.69
N THR A 582 -2.30 0.26 -7.45
CA THR A 582 -3.69 -0.21 -7.52
C THR A 582 -3.80 -1.49 -8.36
N ASP A 583 -4.91 -2.23 -8.17
CA ASP A 583 -5.12 -3.50 -8.88
C ASP A 583 -5.16 -3.32 -10.40
N ILE A 584 -5.57 -2.15 -10.90
CA ILE A 584 -5.81 -1.89 -12.33
C ILE A 584 -4.77 -0.98 -13.01
N ASP A 585 -3.65 -0.68 -12.36
CA ASP A 585 -2.62 0.18 -12.97
C ASP A 585 -2.15 -0.33 -14.35
N ASN A 586 -2.12 -1.65 -14.52
CA ASN A 586 -1.74 -2.31 -15.77
C ASN A 586 -2.95 -2.82 -16.57
N LEU A 587 -4.13 -2.20 -16.39
CA LEU A 587 -5.37 -2.62 -17.05
C LEU A 587 -5.26 -2.70 -18.59
N HIS A 588 -4.44 -1.85 -19.18
CA HIS A 588 -4.17 -1.85 -20.62
C HIS A 588 -3.52 -3.15 -21.12
N ASP A 589 -2.91 -3.93 -20.26
CA ASP A 589 -2.27 -5.23 -20.55
C ASP A 589 -3.18 -6.44 -20.23
N TRP A 590 -4.34 -6.22 -19.64
CA TRP A 590 -5.26 -7.31 -19.31
C TRP A 590 -5.93 -7.86 -20.58
N TYR A 591 -6.01 -9.17 -20.69
CA TYR A 591 -6.64 -9.83 -21.83
C TYR A 591 -7.39 -11.10 -21.42
N ARG A 592 -8.24 -11.58 -22.32
CA ARG A 592 -8.93 -12.86 -22.17
C ARG A 592 -8.25 -13.90 -23.04
N GLU A 593 -7.87 -15.02 -22.42
CA GLU A 593 -7.38 -16.19 -23.14
C GLU A 593 -8.57 -16.93 -23.76
N VAL A 594 -8.49 -17.23 -25.04
CA VAL A 594 -9.55 -17.89 -25.84
C VAL A 594 -9.34 -19.40 -25.83
#